data_844c9885d7c9c118465a2110e4382994
#
_entry.id   844c9885d7c9c118465a2110e4382994
#
_cell.length_a   1.000
_cell.length_b   1.000
_cell.length_c   1.000
_cell.angle_alpha   90.00
_cell.angle_beta   90.00
_cell.angle_gamma   90.00
#
_symmetry.space_group_name_H-M   'P 1'
#
loop_
_entity.id
_entity.type
_entity.pdbx_description
1 polymer ?
#
loop_
_entity_poly.entity_id
_entity_poly.type
_entity_poly.pdbx_seq_one_letter_code
_entity_poly.pdbx_strand_id
1 'polypeptide(L)'
;GIEIIYNDTFEECYFNDIELPSTLEDIQSLAFGFSHIREVTVKSKEINIGRGAFLQSTLRKIQFPKGYKGVIERDAFEQTELESFDWPDYNDAIENGEIDMSWKDPQFPSFKRCRNLKEVRFPEKQKLIYINSKAFLGCPKLTKLTFPASTKKVVYGDNYYARNYKKSPAELVFLGKDTELKPGSESYYLKDGDDDNKHWIISVGKIVAPRNSKAIQKAKNVWKIKKLTYGQMDELNGEYENEQGSANEFHGGQTDVDSEGISYEKMEYQYLN
;
A
#
# COMPACT_ATOMS: atom_id res chain seq x y z
N GLY A 1 27.37 -3.29 21.01
CA GLY A 1 25.95 -3.66 20.98
C GLY A 1 25.68 -4.63 19.84
N ILE A 2 24.46 -5.13 19.75
CA ILE A 2 24.02 -5.92 18.58
C ILE A 2 23.84 -4.95 17.42
N GLU A 3 24.40 -5.30 16.26
CA GLU A 3 24.36 -4.48 15.04
C GLU A 3 23.46 -5.12 13.96
N ILE A 4 23.40 -6.45 13.92
CA ILE A 4 22.64 -7.19 12.92
C ILE A 4 21.80 -8.28 13.58
N ILE A 5 20.55 -8.40 13.19
CA ILE A 5 19.69 -9.56 13.39
C ILE A 5 19.61 -10.30 12.06
N TYR A 6 20.21 -11.49 12.01
CA TYR A 6 20.32 -12.28 10.79
C TYR A 6 18.97 -12.88 10.35
N ASN A 7 18.95 -13.43 9.12
CA ASN A 7 17.78 -14.11 8.59
C ASN A 7 17.22 -15.13 9.58
N ASP A 8 15.91 -15.20 9.69
CA ASP A 8 15.15 -16.21 10.44
C ASP A 8 15.53 -16.33 11.93
N THR A 9 16.36 -15.40 12.48
CA THR A 9 16.93 -15.53 13.85
C THR A 9 15.84 -15.72 14.92
N PHE A 10 14.73 -15.04 14.81
CA PHE A 10 13.62 -15.07 15.74
C PHE A 10 12.32 -15.51 15.08
N GLU A 11 12.42 -16.28 14.00
CA GLU A 11 11.27 -16.89 13.34
C GLU A 11 10.50 -17.75 14.34
N GLU A 12 9.16 -17.68 14.31
CA GLU A 12 8.24 -18.40 15.21
C GLU A 12 8.48 -18.20 16.72
N CYS A 13 9.34 -17.25 17.12
CA CYS A 13 9.63 -16.96 18.51
C CYS A 13 8.51 -16.19 19.21
N TYR A 14 8.50 -16.27 20.54
CA TYR A 14 7.50 -15.61 21.39
C TYR A 14 8.12 -14.44 22.14
N PHE A 15 7.57 -13.25 21.91
CA PHE A 15 7.95 -12.04 22.61
C PHE A 15 6.70 -11.30 23.09
N ASN A 16 6.83 -10.48 24.14
CA ASN A 16 5.80 -9.50 24.46
C ASN A 16 6.07 -8.23 23.62
N ASP A 17 6.74 -7.28 24.22
CA ASP A 17 7.14 -6.03 23.58
C ASP A 17 8.67 -5.99 23.54
N ILE A 18 9.24 -5.52 22.45
CA ILE A 18 10.69 -5.41 22.32
C ILE A 18 11.13 -3.99 21.99
N GLU A 19 12.27 -3.61 22.53
CA GLU A 19 13.00 -2.43 22.11
C GLU A 19 14.23 -2.84 21.32
N LEU A 20 14.30 -2.38 20.08
CA LEU A 20 15.46 -2.59 19.21
C LEU A 20 16.49 -1.49 19.53
N PRO A 21 17.73 -1.86 19.89
CA PRO A 21 18.72 -0.93 20.37
C PRO A 21 19.17 0.07 19.29
N SER A 22 19.71 1.21 19.72
CA SER A 22 20.18 2.24 18.79
C SER A 22 21.44 1.84 18.00
N THR A 23 22.11 0.76 18.40
CA THR A 23 23.24 0.19 17.68
C THR A 23 22.86 -0.74 16.56
N LEU A 24 21.58 -1.13 16.46
CA LEU A 24 21.11 -2.06 15.44
C LEU A 24 21.01 -1.36 14.08
N GLU A 25 21.68 -1.91 13.09
CA GLU A 25 21.79 -1.36 11.74
C GLU A 25 20.96 -2.16 10.73
N ASP A 26 20.72 -3.45 10.98
CA ASP A 26 20.03 -4.31 10.03
C ASP A 26 19.20 -5.39 10.70
N ILE A 27 17.97 -5.55 10.22
CA ILE A 27 17.10 -6.69 10.48
C ILE A 27 16.91 -7.39 9.15
N GLN A 28 17.48 -8.58 9.00
CA GLN A 28 17.48 -9.31 7.75
C GLN A 28 16.13 -9.99 7.46
N SER A 29 16.05 -10.66 6.32
CA SER A 29 14.82 -11.27 5.84
C SER A 29 14.24 -12.25 6.85
N LEU A 30 12.92 -12.18 7.08
CA LEU A 30 12.15 -13.05 7.96
C LEU A 30 12.64 -13.11 9.42
N ALA A 31 13.50 -12.19 9.85
CA ALA A 31 14.13 -12.24 11.16
C ALA A 31 13.14 -12.35 12.33
N PHE A 32 11.93 -11.84 12.20
CA PHE A 32 10.80 -12.00 13.11
C PHE A 32 9.56 -12.56 12.38
N GLY A 33 9.77 -13.26 11.28
CA GLY A 33 8.70 -13.91 10.54
C GLY A 33 7.92 -14.89 11.42
N PHE A 34 6.60 -14.95 11.27
CA PHE A 34 5.70 -15.85 12.02
C PHE A 34 5.79 -15.74 13.54
N SER A 35 6.53 -14.76 14.06
CA SER A 35 6.74 -14.60 15.51
C SER A 35 5.51 -14.06 16.21
N HIS A 36 5.40 -14.39 17.49
CA HIS A 36 4.42 -13.81 18.39
C HIS A 36 5.03 -12.58 19.09
N ILE A 37 4.86 -11.41 18.48
CA ILE A 37 5.37 -10.14 18.97
C ILE A 37 4.26 -9.10 18.91
N ARG A 38 4.06 -8.33 19.98
CA ARG A 38 2.94 -7.38 20.05
C ARG A 38 3.34 -5.95 19.66
N GLU A 39 4.40 -5.44 20.28
CA GLU A 39 4.87 -4.08 20.02
C GLU A 39 6.37 -4.05 19.81
N VAL A 40 6.82 -3.23 18.87
CA VAL A 40 8.24 -2.99 18.57
C VAL A 40 8.53 -1.50 18.68
N THR A 41 9.52 -1.14 19.48
CA THR A 41 10.06 0.22 19.55
C THR A 41 11.46 0.24 18.92
N VAL A 42 11.59 0.94 17.82
CA VAL A 42 12.87 1.12 17.13
C VAL A 42 13.59 2.32 17.73
N LYS A 43 14.82 2.14 18.20
CA LYS A 43 15.67 3.23 18.73
C LYS A 43 16.69 3.71 17.71
N SER A 44 17.13 2.86 16.79
CA SER A 44 18.07 3.22 15.74
C SER A 44 17.38 4.08 14.66
N LYS A 45 18.10 5.10 14.20
CA LYS A 45 17.62 5.95 13.09
C LYS A 45 18.00 5.40 11.71
N GLU A 46 18.95 4.52 11.64
CA GLU A 46 19.54 4.05 10.37
C GLU A 46 19.35 2.55 10.13
N ILE A 47 18.53 1.91 10.98
CA ILE A 47 18.23 0.49 10.85
C ILE A 47 17.46 0.19 9.56
N ASN A 48 17.92 -0.79 8.81
CA ASN A 48 17.16 -1.36 7.70
C ASN A 48 16.25 -2.49 8.18
N ILE A 49 15.06 -2.54 7.66
CA ILE A 49 14.09 -3.61 7.92
C ILE A 49 13.95 -4.42 6.64
N GLY A 50 14.52 -5.59 6.62
CA GLY A 50 14.64 -6.46 5.46
C GLY A 50 13.31 -7.06 5.03
N ARG A 51 13.37 -7.77 3.91
CA ARG A 51 12.22 -8.37 3.26
C ARG A 51 11.48 -9.33 4.19
N GLY A 52 10.17 -9.08 4.38
CA GLY A 52 9.34 -9.97 5.21
C GLY A 52 9.77 -10.03 6.67
N ALA A 53 10.54 -9.06 7.18
CA ALA A 53 11.13 -9.13 8.52
C ALA A 53 10.11 -9.43 9.63
N PHE A 54 8.87 -8.99 9.47
CA PHE A 54 7.75 -9.26 10.39
C PHE A 54 6.59 -9.99 9.69
N LEU A 55 6.84 -10.66 8.58
CA LEU A 55 5.83 -11.40 7.82
C LEU A 55 5.02 -12.33 8.72
N GLN A 56 3.69 -12.27 8.66
CA GLN A 56 2.76 -13.13 9.41
C GLN A 56 2.96 -13.14 10.93
N SER A 57 3.62 -12.11 11.48
CA SER A 57 3.75 -11.97 12.93
C SER A 57 2.47 -11.37 13.55
N THR A 58 2.33 -11.52 14.87
CA THR A 58 1.21 -10.90 15.61
C THR A 58 1.47 -9.42 15.96
N LEU A 59 2.38 -8.76 15.24
CA LEU A 59 2.76 -7.37 15.45
C LEU A 59 1.57 -6.43 15.29
N ARG A 60 1.24 -5.69 16.35
CA ARG A 60 0.13 -4.72 16.40
C ARG A 60 0.56 -3.27 16.27
N LYS A 61 1.79 -2.99 16.68
CA LYS A 61 2.33 -1.64 16.68
C LYS A 61 3.83 -1.64 16.49
N ILE A 62 4.31 -0.74 15.64
CA ILE A 62 5.74 -0.42 15.51
C ILE A 62 5.93 1.08 15.63
N GLN A 63 6.96 1.52 16.33
CA GLN A 63 7.28 2.92 16.51
C GLN A 63 8.69 3.20 16.04
N PHE A 64 8.83 4.21 15.19
CA PHE A 64 10.10 4.68 14.68
C PHE A 64 10.56 5.95 15.39
N PRO A 65 11.86 6.16 15.57
CA PRO A 65 12.38 7.41 16.11
C PRO A 65 12.17 8.56 15.12
N LYS A 66 12.07 9.77 15.65
CA LYS A 66 12.07 10.97 14.80
C LYS A 66 13.35 11.07 13.99
N GLY A 67 13.20 11.33 12.69
CA GLY A 67 14.33 11.41 11.75
C GLY A 67 14.92 10.04 11.41
N TYR A 68 14.08 9.00 11.38
CA TYR A 68 14.44 7.69 10.85
C TYR A 68 14.88 7.80 9.38
N LYS A 69 15.97 7.09 9.03
CA LYS A 69 16.60 7.14 7.69
C LYS A 69 16.79 5.76 7.07
N GLY A 70 16.46 4.71 7.80
CA GLY A 70 16.63 3.34 7.32
C GLY A 70 15.62 2.99 6.22
N VAL A 71 15.86 1.88 5.57
CA VAL A 71 15.03 1.33 4.52
C VAL A 71 14.05 0.33 5.11
N ILE A 72 12.81 0.34 4.63
CA ILE A 72 11.82 -0.71 4.91
C ILE A 72 11.58 -1.45 3.60
N GLU A 73 11.99 -2.70 3.55
CA GLU A 73 11.91 -3.50 2.34
C GLU A 73 10.55 -4.13 2.11
N ARG A 74 10.41 -4.76 0.96
CA ARG A 74 9.20 -5.42 0.49
C ARG A 74 8.68 -6.46 1.49
N ASP A 75 7.36 -6.49 1.62
CA ASP A 75 6.60 -7.46 2.42
C ASP A 75 6.93 -7.44 3.93
N ALA A 76 7.70 -6.44 4.39
CA ALA A 76 8.17 -6.36 5.77
C ALA A 76 7.07 -6.52 6.82
N PHE A 77 5.86 -6.06 6.52
CA PHE A 77 4.70 -6.10 7.41
C PHE A 77 3.52 -6.89 6.83
N GLU A 78 3.72 -7.70 5.79
CA GLU A 78 2.63 -8.48 5.20
C GLU A 78 2.01 -9.44 6.21
N GLN A 79 0.68 -9.49 6.26
CA GLN A 79 -0.11 -10.38 7.14
C GLN A 79 0.15 -10.19 8.64
N THR A 80 0.55 -9.00 9.07
CA THR A 80 0.65 -8.65 10.49
C THR A 80 -0.70 -8.27 11.09
N GLU A 81 -0.77 -8.17 12.43
CA GLU A 81 -1.93 -7.65 13.15
C GLU A 81 -1.90 -6.14 13.36
N LEU A 82 -1.09 -5.39 12.61
CA LEU A 82 -1.01 -3.94 12.73
C LEU A 82 -2.38 -3.29 12.69
N GLU A 83 -2.66 -2.42 13.67
CA GLU A 83 -3.90 -1.64 13.74
C GLU A 83 -3.75 -0.26 13.12
N SER A 84 -2.57 0.32 13.20
CA SER A 84 -2.18 1.57 12.56
C SER A 84 -0.71 1.56 12.18
N PHE A 85 -0.35 2.36 11.20
CA PHE A 85 1.03 2.57 10.82
C PHE A 85 1.31 4.05 10.64
N ASP A 86 2.24 4.57 11.44
CA ASP A 86 2.78 5.91 11.29
C ASP A 86 4.00 5.83 10.39
N TRP A 87 3.87 6.38 9.18
CA TRP A 87 4.99 6.41 8.25
C TRP A 87 6.13 7.24 8.84
N PRO A 88 7.35 6.70 8.87
CA PRO A 88 8.48 7.47 9.41
C PRO A 88 8.66 8.80 8.69
N ASP A 89 8.97 9.84 9.45
CA ASP A 89 9.31 11.15 8.89
C ASP A 89 10.77 11.13 8.40
N TYR A 90 10.96 10.79 7.13
CA TYR A 90 12.25 10.75 6.45
C TYR A 90 12.85 12.15 6.20
N ASN A 91 12.79 13.05 7.16
CA ASN A 91 13.01 14.49 7.02
C ASN A 91 14.26 14.91 6.25
N ASP A 92 15.30 14.05 6.16
CA ASP A 92 16.56 14.44 5.53
C ASP A 92 17.19 13.30 4.68
N ALA A 93 16.62 12.12 4.65
CA ALA A 93 17.23 10.95 4.00
C ALA A 93 16.84 10.79 2.53
N ILE A 94 15.69 11.34 2.13
CA ILE A 94 15.24 11.32 0.75
C ILE A 94 15.27 12.76 0.24
N GLU A 95 16.28 13.10 -0.55
CA GLU A 95 16.47 14.45 -1.13
C GLU A 95 15.22 15.02 -1.79
N ASN A 96 14.26 14.17 -2.20
CA ASN A 96 13.05 14.54 -2.89
C ASN A 96 11.76 14.45 -2.06
N GLY A 97 11.81 13.99 -0.80
CA GLY A 97 10.61 13.82 0.03
C GLY A 97 9.60 12.83 -0.59
N GLU A 98 10.08 11.67 -1.05
CA GLU A 98 9.31 10.69 -1.78
C GLU A 98 9.04 9.45 -0.92
N ILE A 99 7.76 9.05 -0.81
CA ILE A 99 7.38 7.72 -0.34
C ILE A 99 7.05 6.90 -1.58
N ASP A 100 7.88 5.92 -1.89
CA ASP A 100 7.64 5.03 -3.02
C ASP A 100 7.13 3.67 -2.52
N MET A 101 5.88 3.38 -2.82
CA MET A 101 5.23 2.10 -2.64
C MET A 101 4.95 1.45 -4.00
N SER A 102 5.71 1.78 -5.05
CA SER A 102 5.62 1.12 -6.34
C SER A 102 6.37 -0.22 -6.32
N TRP A 103 5.82 -1.25 -6.94
CA TRP A 103 6.40 -2.59 -6.91
C TRP A 103 7.73 -2.74 -7.68
N LYS A 104 8.16 -1.71 -8.39
CA LYS A 104 9.43 -1.67 -9.12
C LYS A 104 10.63 -1.46 -8.20
N ASP A 105 10.39 -0.91 -7.03
CA ASP A 105 11.43 -0.71 -6.03
C ASP A 105 11.46 -1.92 -5.09
N PRO A 106 12.62 -2.60 -4.90
CA PRO A 106 12.76 -3.65 -3.90
C PRO A 106 12.49 -3.19 -2.46
N GLN A 107 12.41 -1.88 -2.24
CA GLN A 107 12.16 -1.23 -0.95
C GLN A 107 10.66 -0.97 -0.67
N PHE A 108 9.79 -1.83 -1.13
CA PHE A 108 8.36 -1.62 -1.07
C PHE A 108 7.74 -2.25 0.19
N PRO A 109 7.42 -1.48 1.23
CA PRO A 109 6.68 -2.04 2.36
C PRO A 109 5.26 -2.37 1.92
N SER A 110 4.88 -3.62 2.09
CA SER A 110 3.54 -4.12 1.84
C SER A 110 2.81 -4.38 3.14
N PHE A 111 1.58 -3.93 3.20
CA PHE A 111 0.63 -4.22 4.27
C PHE A 111 -0.44 -5.21 3.81
N LYS A 112 -0.13 -5.95 2.75
CA LYS A 112 -1.03 -6.95 2.20
C LYS A 112 -1.54 -7.88 3.30
N ARG A 113 -2.86 -8.08 3.36
CA ARG A 113 -3.55 -8.92 4.35
C ARG A 113 -3.40 -8.49 5.82
N CYS A 114 -3.04 -7.24 6.11
CA CYS A 114 -3.11 -6.70 7.47
C CYS A 114 -4.57 -6.47 7.86
N ARG A 115 -5.23 -7.53 8.32
CA ARG A 115 -6.69 -7.56 8.53
C ARG A 115 -7.18 -6.58 9.59
N ASN A 116 -6.29 -6.13 10.47
CA ASN A 116 -6.61 -5.21 11.55
C ASN A 116 -6.26 -3.76 11.24
N LEU A 117 -5.55 -3.48 10.15
CA LEU A 117 -5.10 -2.15 9.77
C LEU A 117 -6.29 -1.23 9.50
N LYS A 118 -6.41 -0.18 10.30
CA LYS A 118 -7.48 0.84 10.24
C LYS A 118 -7.00 2.15 9.65
N GLU A 119 -5.72 2.47 9.88
CA GLU A 119 -5.17 3.77 9.58
C GLU A 119 -3.70 3.70 9.16
N VAL A 120 -3.36 4.47 8.14
CA VAL A 120 -1.98 4.77 7.74
C VAL A 120 -1.83 6.28 7.72
N ARG A 121 -0.86 6.80 8.48
CA ARG A 121 -0.58 8.24 8.59
C ARG A 121 0.69 8.56 7.83
N PHE A 122 0.58 9.48 6.88
CA PHE A 122 1.71 10.01 6.13
C PHE A 122 2.26 11.27 6.80
N PRO A 123 3.59 11.49 6.79
CA PRO A 123 4.19 12.69 7.38
C PRO A 123 3.72 13.97 6.68
N GLU A 124 3.52 15.03 7.46
CA GLU A 124 3.07 16.33 6.95
C GLU A 124 4.02 16.97 5.92
N LYS A 125 5.29 16.61 5.93
CA LYS A 125 6.27 17.15 4.98
C LYS A 125 6.37 16.36 3.67
N GLN A 126 5.63 15.28 3.54
CA GLN A 126 5.72 14.39 2.39
C GLN A 126 5.19 15.04 1.11
N LYS A 127 6.05 15.17 0.09
CA LYS A 127 5.70 15.85 -1.16
C LYS A 127 5.17 14.91 -2.23
N LEU A 128 5.71 13.70 -2.31
CA LEU A 128 5.40 12.73 -3.33
C LEU A 128 5.12 11.38 -2.70
N ILE A 129 4.01 10.76 -3.07
CA ILE A 129 3.58 9.45 -2.57
C ILE A 129 3.20 8.59 -3.78
N TYR A 130 3.90 7.48 -3.94
CA TYR A 130 3.53 6.41 -4.87
C TYR A 130 2.86 5.28 -4.10
N ILE A 131 1.70 4.85 -4.57
CA ILE A 131 0.97 3.74 -3.98
C ILE A 131 0.63 2.75 -5.08
N ASN A 132 1.06 1.51 -4.89
CA ASN A 132 0.50 0.39 -5.62
C ASN A 132 -0.74 -0.10 -4.86
N SER A 133 -1.82 -0.37 -5.57
CA SER A 133 -3.07 -0.86 -4.97
C SER A 133 -2.90 -2.18 -4.20
N LYS A 134 -1.93 -3.00 -4.56
CA LYS A 134 -1.59 -4.23 -3.82
C LYS A 134 -1.03 -3.95 -2.42
N ALA A 135 -0.51 -2.74 -2.15
CA ALA A 135 0.09 -2.41 -0.85
C ALA A 135 -0.86 -2.66 0.32
N PHE A 136 -2.15 -2.45 0.09
CA PHE A 136 -3.19 -2.59 1.12
C PHE A 136 -4.21 -3.68 0.77
N LEU A 137 -3.85 -4.59 -0.10
CA LEU A 137 -4.70 -5.69 -0.50
C LEU A 137 -5.07 -6.56 0.70
N GLY A 138 -6.37 -6.83 0.91
CA GLY A 138 -6.82 -7.63 2.05
C GLY A 138 -6.77 -6.93 3.41
N CYS A 139 -6.80 -5.58 3.44
CA CYS A 139 -6.91 -4.76 4.65
C CYS A 139 -8.36 -4.22 4.83
N PRO A 140 -9.35 -5.05 5.20
CA PRO A 140 -10.76 -4.68 5.13
C PRO A 140 -11.17 -3.55 6.08
N LYS A 141 -10.37 -3.29 7.11
CA LYS A 141 -10.62 -2.22 8.07
C LYS A 141 -10.03 -0.87 7.66
N LEU A 142 -9.12 -0.85 6.65
CA LEU A 142 -8.55 0.38 6.12
C LEU A 142 -9.56 1.00 5.15
N THR A 143 -10.41 1.89 5.63
CA THR A 143 -11.50 2.47 4.84
C THR A 143 -11.08 3.67 4.02
N LYS A 144 -10.00 4.36 4.40
CA LYS A 144 -9.51 5.55 3.71
C LYS A 144 -8.01 5.72 3.83
N LEU A 145 -7.42 6.37 2.83
CA LEU A 145 -6.07 6.94 2.89
C LEU A 145 -6.18 8.46 2.86
N THR A 146 -5.57 9.12 3.84
CA THR A 146 -5.59 10.58 3.95
C THR A 146 -4.21 11.14 3.64
N PHE A 147 -4.13 11.99 2.62
CA PHE A 147 -2.90 12.63 2.18
C PHE A 147 -2.79 14.05 2.74
N PRO A 148 -1.67 14.40 3.38
CA PRO A 148 -1.43 15.72 3.95
C PRO A 148 -1.58 16.85 2.93
N ALA A 149 -1.89 18.06 3.42
CA ALA A 149 -2.04 19.24 2.57
C ALA A 149 -0.75 19.64 1.84
N SER A 150 0.39 19.30 2.40
CA SER A 150 1.72 19.51 1.83
C SER A 150 2.05 18.59 0.65
N THR A 151 1.35 17.48 0.51
CA THR A 151 1.57 16.50 -0.57
C THR A 151 1.29 17.15 -1.93
N LYS A 152 2.30 17.14 -2.80
CA LYS A 152 2.20 17.74 -4.14
C LYS A 152 1.67 16.77 -5.17
N LYS A 153 1.98 15.50 -5.02
CA LYS A 153 1.59 14.48 -6.00
C LYS A 153 1.37 13.12 -5.32
N VAL A 154 0.28 12.47 -5.68
CA VAL A 154 0.01 11.07 -5.38
C VAL A 154 -0.06 10.32 -6.71
N VAL A 155 0.76 9.29 -6.84
CA VAL A 155 0.70 8.34 -7.94
C VAL A 155 0.04 7.08 -7.40
N TYR A 156 -1.15 6.77 -7.90
CA TYR A 156 -1.91 5.59 -7.48
C TYR A 156 -1.94 4.58 -8.62
N GLY A 157 -1.21 3.48 -8.45
CA GLY A 157 -1.20 2.37 -9.39
C GLY A 157 -2.30 1.39 -9.03
N ASP A 158 -3.13 1.06 -10.01
CA ASP A 158 -4.15 0.03 -9.86
C ASP A 158 -3.92 -1.02 -10.93
N ASN A 159 -3.55 -2.21 -10.51
CA ASN A 159 -3.33 -3.30 -11.43
C ASN A 159 -4.53 -4.23 -11.50
N TYR A 160 -4.50 -5.15 -12.44
CA TYR A 160 -5.54 -6.14 -12.69
C TYR A 160 -6.01 -6.86 -11.41
N TYR A 161 -5.12 -7.21 -10.52
CA TYR A 161 -5.43 -7.95 -9.29
C TYR A 161 -6.16 -7.13 -8.24
N ALA A 162 -5.93 -5.83 -8.17
CA ALA A 162 -6.64 -4.97 -7.20
C ALA A 162 -8.12 -4.83 -7.50
N ARG A 163 -8.55 -5.07 -8.74
CA ARG A 163 -9.96 -5.06 -9.15
C ARG A 163 -10.79 -6.08 -8.39
N ASN A 164 -10.17 -7.16 -7.98
CA ASN A 164 -10.80 -8.34 -7.44
C ASN A 164 -11.04 -8.27 -5.94
N TYR A 165 -10.44 -7.28 -5.27
CA TYR A 165 -10.60 -7.12 -3.84
C TYR A 165 -11.50 -5.94 -3.52
N LYS A 166 -12.66 -6.26 -2.93
CA LYS A 166 -13.56 -5.25 -2.41
C LYS A 166 -12.81 -4.31 -1.46
N LYS A 167 -12.57 -3.05 -1.94
CA LYS A 167 -12.56 -1.88 -1.10
C LYS A 167 -11.53 -1.86 0.04
N SER A 168 -10.27 -1.82 -0.31
CA SER A 168 -9.32 -1.33 0.69
C SER A 168 -8.19 -0.56 -0.02
N PRO A 169 -8.13 0.75 0.14
CA PRO A 169 -9.08 1.65 0.82
C PRO A 169 -10.34 1.97 -0.01
N ALA A 170 -11.44 2.30 0.66
CA ALA A 170 -12.67 2.72 -0.01
C ALA A 170 -12.61 4.17 -0.50
N GLU A 171 -11.81 5.01 0.16
CA GLU A 171 -11.70 6.43 -0.13
C GLU A 171 -10.24 6.90 -0.18
N LEU A 172 -9.95 7.82 -1.12
CA LEU A 172 -8.73 8.64 -1.11
C LEU A 172 -9.12 10.06 -0.69
N VAL A 173 -8.54 10.55 0.40
CA VAL A 173 -8.81 11.86 0.97
C VAL A 173 -7.59 12.76 0.79
N PHE A 174 -7.76 13.84 0.05
CA PHE A 174 -6.71 14.83 -0.21
C PHE A 174 -7.00 16.08 0.60
N LEU A 175 -6.12 16.44 1.54
CA LEU A 175 -6.26 17.68 2.31
C LEU A 175 -5.75 18.90 1.52
N GLY A 176 -4.87 18.67 0.55
CA GLY A 176 -4.28 19.72 -0.29
C GLY A 176 -5.10 20.00 -1.54
N LYS A 177 -5.32 21.29 -1.84
CA LYS A 177 -5.98 21.74 -3.08
C LYS A 177 -5.13 21.45 -4.33
N ASP A 178 -3.82 21.57 -4.19
CA ASP A 178 -2.86 21.47 -5.29
C ASP A 178 -2.26 20.07 -5.47
N THR A 179 -2.70 19.10 -4.69
CA THR A 179 -2.23 17.72 -4.82
C THR A 179 -2.69 17.12 -6.15
N GLU A 180 -1.74 16.76 -7.00
CA GLU A 180 -2.02 16.05 -8.24
C GLU A 180 -2.27 14.57 -7.95
N LEU A 181 -3.33 14.02 -8.55
CA LEU A 181 -3.57 12.58 -8.60
C LEU A 181 -3.22 12.06 -9.99
N LYS A 182 -2.29 11.11 -10.06
CA LYS A 182 -1.84 10.50 -11.33
C LYS A 182 -1.97 8.99 -11.31
N PRO A 183 -2.22 8.37 -12.47
CA PRO A 183 -2.12 6.92 -12.61
C PRO A 183 -0.68 6.45 -12.45
N GLY A 184 -0.48 5.32 -11.80
CA GLY A 184 0.80 4.62 -11.78
C GLY A 184 1.08 3.93 -13.12
N SER A 185 2.30 3.45 -13.30
CA SER A 185 2.73 2.76 -14.53
C SER A 185 1.93 1.48 -14.84
N GLU A 186 1.28 0.92 -13.84
CA GLU A 186 0.47 -0.30 -13.91
C GLU A 186 -1.02 -0.02 -14.03
N SER A 187 -1.40 1.25 -14.15
CA SER A 187 -2.80 1.64 -14.20
C SER A 187 -3.49 1.07 -15.41
N TYR A 188 -4.70 0.63 -15.17
CA TYR A 188 -5.56 0.06 -16.19
C TYR A 188 -6.45 1.13 -16.80
N TYR A 189 -6.67 1.02 -18.09
CA TYR A 189 -7.49 1.94 -18.86
C TYR A 189 -8.55 1.17 -19.64
N LEU A 190 -9.78 1.63 -19.59
CA LEU A 190 -10.80 1.25 -20.57
C LEU A 190 -10.69 2.15 -21.79
N LYS A 191 -10.87 1.56 -22.95
CA LYS A 191 -11.19 2.28 -24.18
C LYS A 191 -12.70 2.28 -24.35
N ASP A 192 -13.26 3.43 -24.58
CA ASP A 192 -14.68 3.58 -24.87
C ASP A 192 -14.87 3.48 -26.41
N GLY A 193 -15.16 2.28 -26.91
CA GLY A 193 -15.37 2.03 -28.35
C GLY A 193 -14.18 2.45 -29.24
N ASP A 194 -14.47 3.10 -30.37
CA ASP A 194 -13.49 3.66 -31.30
C ASP A 194 -12.91 5.02 -30.89
N ASP A 195 -13.31 5.54 -29.73
CA ASP A 195 -12.81 6.82 -29.24
C ASP A 195 -11.47 6.62 -28.49
N ASP A 196 -10.46 7.45 -28.81
CA ASP A 196 -9.15 7.45 -28.16
C ASP A 196 -9.19 7.87 -26.67
N ASN A 197 -10.36 8.11 -26.11
CA ASN A 197 -10.57 8.46 -24.72
C ASN A 197 -10.31 7.25 -23.82
N LYS A 198 -9.15 7.23 -23.18
CA LYS A 198 -8.79 6.25 -22.17
C LYS A 198 -9.31 6.68 -20.80
N HIS A 199 -10.20 5.91 -20.22
CA HIS A 199 -10.66 6.12 -18.84
C HIS A 199 -9.81 5.34 -17.86
N TRP A 200 -9.17 6.03 -16.94
CA TRP A 200 -8.42 5.41 -15.88
C TRP A 200 -9.36 4.71 -14.88
N ILE A 201 -9.14 3.44 -14.68
CA ILE A 201 -9.92 2.60 -13.76
C ILE A 201 -9.17 2.44 -12.45
N ILE A 202 -9.87 2.64 -11.34
CA ILE A 202 -9.35 2.37 -10.00
C ILE A 202 -10.34 1.61 -9.13
N SER A 203 -9.83 0.84 -8.17
CA SER A 203 -10.63 0.06 -7.21
C SER A 203 -11.20 0.89 -6.07
N VAL A 204 -10.72 2.10 -5.90
CA VAL A 204 -11.20 3.06 -4.88
C VAL A 204 -12.62 3.50 -5.18
N GLY A 205 -13.47 3.52 -4.16
CA GLY A 205 -14.89 3.87 -4.32
C GLY A 205 -15.15 5.37 -4.43
N LYS A 206 -14.33 6.22 -3.78
CA LYS A 206 -14.59 7.66 -3.72
C LYS A 206 -13.30 8.48 -3.55
N ILE A 207 -13.29 9.67 -4.13
CA ILE A 207 -12.26 10.69 -3.93
C ILE A 207 -12.87 11.86 -3.17
N VAL A 208 -12.22 12.25 -2.07
CA VAL A 208 -12.61 13.37 -1.21
C VAL A 208 -11.50 14.41 -1.23
N ALA A 209 -11.84 15.66 -1.55
CA ALA A 209 -10.83 16.72 -1.65
C ALA A 209 -11.48 18.12 -1.58
N PRO A 210 -10.71 19.19 -1.37
CA PRO A 210 -11.21 20.55 -1.43
C PRO A 210 -11.85 20.87 -2.78
N ARG A 211 -12.84 21.76 -2.77
CA ARG A 211 -13.49 22.25 -3.99
C ARG A 211 -12.46 22.80 -4.98
N ASN A 212 -12.63 22.47 -6.26
CA ASN A 212 -11.70 22.85 -7.34
C ASN A 212 -10.25 22.35 -7.17
N SER A 213 -10.03 21.31 -6.36
CA SER A 213 -8.71 20.67 -6.27
C SER A 213 -8.34 19.93 -7.55
N LYS A 214 -7.03 19.77 -7.77
CA LYS A 214 -6.51 19.00 -8.91
C LYS A 214 -6.96 17.53 -8.84
N ALA A 215 -7.06 16.96 -7.64
CA ALA A 215 -7.56 15.59 -7.43
C ALA A 215 -9.02 15.45 -7.88
N ILE A 216 -9.92 16.40 -7.56
CA ILE A 216 -11.31 16.39 -8.02
C ILE A 216 -11.40 16.58 -9.53
N GLN A 217 -10.60 17.48 -10.12
CA GLN A 217 -10.55 17.63 -11.57
C GLN A 217 -10.17 16.33 -12.28
N LYS A 218 -9.19 15.61 -11.72
CA LYS A 218 -8.79 14.29 -12.24
C LYS A 218 -9.88 13.26 -12.07
N ALA A 219 -10.58 13.25 -10.92
CA ALA A 219 -11.64 12.29 -10.60
C ALA A 219 -12.78 12.27 -11.62
N LYS A 220 -13.05 13.40 -12.29
CA LYS A 220 -14.08 13.52 -13.32
C LYS A 220 -13.84 12.59 -14.53
N ASN A 221 -12.58 12.21 -14.77
CA ASN A 221 -12.15 11.34 -15.86
C ASN A 221 -11.69 9.96 -15.37
N VAL A 222 -12.12 9.57 -14.17
CA VAL A 222 -11.77 8.30 -13.54
C VAL A 222 -13.03 7.47 -13.37
N TRP A 223 -12.92 6.19 -13.60
CA TRP A 223 -14.00 5.24 -13.39
C TRP A 223 -13.61 4.25 -12.28
N LYS A 224 -14.61 3.76 -11.56
CA LYS A 224 -14.45 2.76 -10.50
C LYS A 224 -15.13 1.46 -10.89
N ILE A 225 -14.67 0.37 -10.34
CA ILE A 225 -15.30 -0.92 -10.46
C ILE A 225 -16.61 -0.91 -9.66
N LYS A 226 -17.74 -1.19 -10.34
CA LYS A 226 -19.06 -1.22 -9.74
C LYS A 226 -19.38 -2.55 -9.08
N LYS A 227 -19.15 -3.64 -9.79
CA LYS A 227 -19.54 -4.98 -9.35
C LYS A 227 -18.65 -6.06 -9.97
N LEU A 228 -18.27 -7.03 -9.16
CA LEU A 228 -17.71 -8.31 -9.60
C LEU A 228 -18.78 -9.40 -9.52
N THR A 229 -18.78 -10.33 -10.46
CA THR A 229 -19.66 -11.50 -10.40
C THR A 229 -19.13 -12.52 -9.38
N TYR A 230 -20.02 -13.39 -8.88
CA TYR A 230 -19.66 -14.34 -7.81
C TYR A 230 -18.58 -15.34 -8.26
N GLY A 231 -18.61 -15.81 -9.51
CA GLY A 231 -17.60 -16.73 -10.05
C GLY A 231 -16.19 -16.13 -10.17
N GLN A 232 -16.11 -14.85 -10.44
CA GLN A 232 -14.81 -14.12 -10.47
C GLN A 232 -14.18 -13.96 -9.09
N MET A 233 -15.00 -14.01 -8.03
CA MET A 233 -14.48 -13.97 -6.65
C MET A 233 -13.92 -15.33 -6.22
N ASP A 234 -14.47 -16.43 -6.74
CA ASP A 234 -14.03 -17.79 -6.39
C ASP A 234 -12.74 -18.19 -7.12
N GLU A 235 -12.59 -17.82 -8.40
CA GLU A 235 -11.33 -18.00 -9.14
C GLU A 235 -10.15 -17.30 -8.46
N LEU A 236 -10.39 -16.13 -7.90
CA LEU A 236 -9.38 -15.31 -7.24
C LEU A 236 -9.01 -15.82 -5.85
N ASN A 237 -9.96 -16.40 -5.13
CA ASN A 237 -9.67 -17.07 -3.87
C ASN A 237 -8.88 -18.37 -4.11
N GLY A 238 -9.16 -19.09 -5.21
CA GLY A 238 -8.45 -20.31 -5.59
C GLY A 238 -7.01 -20.06 -6.08
N GLU A 239 -6.75 -18.99 -6.83
CA GLU A 239 -5.40 -18.59 -7.25
C GLU A 239 -4.51 -18.21 -6.05
N TYR A 240 -5.09 -17.68 -4.99
CA TYR A 240 -4.36 -17.27 -3.78
C TYR A 240 -3.87 -18.42 -2.91
N GLU A 241 -4.58 -19.54 -2.92
CA GLU A 241 -4.13 -20.76 -2.21
C GLU A 241 -2.97 -21.45 -2.95
N ASN A 242 -2.79 -21.19 -4.25
CA ASN A 242 -1.77 -21.81 -5.09
C ASN A 242 -0.49 -20.98 -5.30
N GLU A 243 -0.45 -19.70 -4.88
CA GLU A 243 0.76 -18.85 -5.04
C GLU A 243 1.92 -19.18 -4.10
N GLN A 244 1.86 -20.26 -3.35
CA GLN A 244 3.08 -20.84 -2.71
C GLN A 244 3.95 -21.66 -3.67
N GLY A 245 3.57 -21.75 -4.95
CA GLY A 245 4.31 -22.48 -5.96
C GLY A 245 4.36 -21.76 -7.32
N SER A 246 5.56 -21.32 -7.70
CA SER A 246 6.02 -20.89 -9.02
C SER A 246 5.47 -19.58 -9.59
N ALA A 247 6.39 -18.62 -9.78
CA ALA A 247 6.25 -17.48 -10.65
C ALA A 247 6.09 -17.96 -12.11
N ASN A 248 4.88 -17.98 -12.63
CA ASN A 248 4.63 -18.03 -14.05
C ASN A 248 4.36 -16.62 -14.57
N GLU A 249 5.20 -16.22 -15.52
CA GLU A 249 5.08 -15.00 -16.30
C GLU A 249 3.71 -14.97 -17.01
N PHE A 250 2.85 -14.05 -16.60
CA PHE A 250 1.66 -13.71 -17.36
C PHE A 250 2.01 -12.59 -18.33
N HIS A 251 2.18 -12.91 -19.58
CA HIS A 251 2.17 -11.94 -20.68
C HIS A 251 0.78 -11.30 -20.75
N GLY A 252 0.76 -9.96 -20.62
CA GLY A 252 -0.46 -9.16 -20.74
C GLY A 252 -1.11 -9.32 -22.12
N GLY A 253 -2.04 -10.23 -22.23
CA GLY A 253 -3.02 -10.26 -23.29
C GLY A 253 -4.09 -9.21 -22.99
N GLN A 254 -4.38 -8.39 -23.99
CA GLN A 254 -5.47 -7.44 -24.01
C GLN A 254 -6.79 -8.26 -24.05
N THR A 255 -7.33 -8.59 -22.89
CA THR A 255 -8.65 -9.26 -22.81
C THR A 255 -9.72 -8.19 -22.71
N ASP A 256 -10.72 -8.29 -23.57
CA ASP A 256 -11.94 -7.50 -23.53
C ASP A 256 -12.60 -7.66 -22.17
N VAL A 257 -12.57 -6.61 -21.40
CA VAL A 257 -13.05 -6.58 -20.02
C VAL A 257 -14.57 -6.78 -19.94
N ASP A 258 -15.29 -6.50 -21.01
CA ASP A 258 -16.73 -6.68 -21.11
C ASP A 258 -17.18 -8.16 -21.17
N SER A 259 -16.29 -9.09 -21.56
CA SER A 259 -16.59 -10.53 -21.60
C SER A 259 -16.61 -11.20 -20.22
N GLU A 260 -16.06 -10.55 -19.20
CA GLU A 260 -15.91 -11.11 -17.84
C GLU A 260 -17.00 -10.68 -16.85
N GLY A 261 -18.01 -9.91 -17.28
CA GLY A 261 -19.12 -9.49 -16.41
C GLY A 261 -18.74 -8.42 -15.36
N ILE A 262 -17.59 -7.77 -15.53
CA ILE A 262 -17.19 -6.62 -14.70
C ILE A 262 -17.91 -5.38 -15.21
N SER A 263 -18.55 -4.65 -14.31
CA SER A 263 -19.18 -3.37 -14.64
C SER A 263 -18.47 -2.20 -13.98
N TYR A 264 -18.46 -1.09 -14.69
CA TYR A 264 -17.78 0.14 -14.29
C TYR A 264 -18.77 1.29 -14.18
N GLU A 265 -18.43 2.27 -13.35
CA GLU A 265 -19.20 3.51 -13.22
C GLU A 265 -18.26 4.69 -13.00
N LYS A 266 -18.75 5.90 -13.26
CA LYS A 266 -17.97 7.13 -12.99
C LYS A 266 -17.60 7.22 -11.53
N MET A 267 -16.39 7.72 -11.26
CA MET A 267 -15.88 7.93 -9.91
C MET A 267 -16.79 8.87 -9.13
N GLU A 268 -17.11 8.49 -7.91
CA GLU A 268 -17.73 9.40 -6.95
C GLU A 268 -16.67 10.35 -6.37
N TYR A 269 -17.04 11.60 -6.17
CA TYR A 269 -16.21 12.55 -5.47
C TYR A 269 -17.02 13.41 -4.50
N GLN A 270 -16.35 13.88 -3.46
CA GLN A 270 -16.94 14.72 -2.42
C GLN A 270 -16.03 15.90 -2.12
N TYR A 271 -16.63 17.06 -1.91
CA TYR A 271 -15.88 18.23 -1.45
C TYR A 271 -15.68 18.17 0.07
N LEU A 272 -14.49 18.56 0.51
CA LEU A 272 -14.25 18.94 1.90
C LEU A 272 -14.87 20.32 2.13
N ASN A 273 -15.54 20.46 3.26
CA ASN A 273 -16.12 21.73 3.70
C ASN A 273 -15.04 22.71 4.18
#